data_97df91b55605792cdc7ceb365cf5ae42
#
_entry.id   97df91b55605792cdc7ceb365cf5ae42
#
_cell.length_a   1.000
_cell.length_b   1.000
_cell.length_c   1.000
_cell.angle_alpha   90.00
_cell.angle_beta   90.00
_cell.angle_gamma   90.00
#
_symmetry.space_group_name_H-M   'P 1'
#
loop_
_entity.id
_entity.type
_entity.pdbx_description
1 polymer ?
#
loop_
_entity_poly.entity_id
_entity_poly.type
_entity_poly.pdbx_seq_one_letter_code
_entity_poly.pdbx_strand_id
1 'polypeptide(L)'
;MAITNIKNLKEFSTANERFEGAHLLCPGCAHSMIVRELMNCTDDNLVIATNTGCLEVSTAVYPYTSWDTSWIHIGFENAASAISGAEAMYKARKRKGTLKDPDAPVKFVAFGGDGSTYDIGFQWLSGAVERGHDFTYKIGRAHV
;
A
#
# COMPACT_ATOMS: atom_id res chain seq x y z
N MET A 1 -15.50 -11.39 -7.12
CA MET A 1 -14.70 -11.61 -5.89
C MET A 1 -15.57 -11.21 -4.71
N ALA A 2 -16.04 -12.16 -3.89
CA ALA A 2 -16.89 -11.83 -2.74
C ALA A 2 -16.03 -11.13 -1.68
N ILE A 3 -16.46 -9.97 -1.23
CA ILE A 3 -15.90 -9.32 -0.04
C ILE A 3 -16.38 -10.15 1.14
N THR A 4 -15.54 -11.06 1.61
CA THR A 4 -15.99 -12.12 2.49
C THR A 4 -15.94 -11.78 3.99
N ASN A 5 -15.29 -10.69 4.41
CA ASN A 5 -15.34 -10.29 5.83
C ASN A 5 -14.98 -8.81 5.99
N ILE A 6 -15.97 -7.97 6.06
CA ILE A 6 -15.79 -6.64 6.67
C ILE A 6 -15.81 -6.89 8.19
N LYS A 7 -14.67 -6.69 8.83
CA LYS A 7 -14.57 -6.76 10.29
C LYS A 7 -15.52 -5.73 10.91
N ASN A 8 -16.29 -6.14 11.90
CA ASN A 8 -17.11 -5.18 12.65
C ASN A 8 -16.21 -4.30 13.54
N LEU A 9 -16.73 -3.19 14.08
CA LEU A 9 -15.96 -2.25 14.88
C LEU A 9 -15.23 -2.89 16.07
N LYS A 10 -15.82 -3.94 16.67
CA LYS A 10 -15.21 -4.65 17.77
C LYS A 10 -14.02 -5.49 17.31
N GLU A 11 -14.15 -6.21 16.22
CA GLU A 11 -13.06 -6.96 15.61
C GLU A 11 -11.94 -6.03 15.12
N PHE A 12 -12.32 -4.88 14.59
CA PHE A 12 -11.38 -3.86 14.15
C PHE A 12 -10.56 -3.29 15.32
N SER A 13 -11.21 -3.05 16.47
CA SER A 13 -10.53 -2.52 17.66
C SER A 13 -9.58 -3.51 18.34
N THR A 14 -9.72 -4.80 18.04
CA THR A 14 -8.87 -5.89 18.58
C THR A 14 -7.94 -6.49 17.53
N ALA A 15 -7.93 -5.92 16.30
CA ALA A 15 -7.05 -6.36 15.24
C ALA A 15 -5.58 -6.16 15.63
N ASN A 16 -4.73 -7.07 15.18
CA ASN A 16 -3.29 -6.90 15.34
C ASN A 16 -2.82 -5.70 14.52
N GLU A 17 -2.20 -4.73 15.19
CA GLU A 17 -1.71 -3.53 14.51
C GLU A 17 -0.55 -3.88 13.58
N ARG A 18 -0.68 -3.48 12.34
CA ARG A 18 0.32 -3.65 11.28
C ARG A 18 0.95 -2.32 10.84
N PHE A 19 0.47 -1.24 11.43
CA PHE A 19 1.00 0.11 11.23
C PHE A 19 1.27 0.75 12.58
N GLU A 20 2.53 0.82 12.94
CA GLU A 20 2.98 1.29 14.25
C GLU A 20 2.82 2.79 14.44
N GLY A 21 2.53 3.20 15.67
CA GLY A 21 2.28 4.60 16.01
C GLY A 21 3.54 5.49 16.09
N ALA A 22 4.73 4.94 15.92
CA ALA A 22 5.99 5.69 16.00
C ALA A 22 6.35 6.41 14.69
N HIS A 23 5.41 7.18 14.14
CA HIS A 23 5.60 7.98 12.93
C HIS A 23 5.60 9.47 13.24
N LEU A 24 6.16 10.27 12.33
CA LEU A 24 6.25 11.73 12.42
C LEU A 24 5.16 12.48 11.65
N LEU A 25 4.05 11.81 11.33
CA LEU A 25 2.88 12.48 10.72
C LEU A 25 2.26 13.49 11.69
N CYS A 26 1.70 14.55 11.13
CA CYS A 26 1.05 15.61 11.92
C CYS A 26 -0.07 15.04 12.81
N PRO A 27 -0.27 15.57 14.01
CA PRO A 27 -1.41 15.21 14.85
C PRO A 27 -2.73 15.41 14.10
N GLY A 28 -3.58 14.36 14.09
CA GLY A 28 -4.85 14.38 13.36
C GLY A 28 -4.75 14.16 11.85
N CYS A 29 -3.57 13.84 11.32
CA CYS A 29 -3.40 13.54 9.90
C CYS A 29 -4.21 12.30 9.49
N ALA A 30 -5.07 12.45 8.49
CA ALA A 30 -5.90 11.35 7.98
C ALA A 30 -5.09 10.20 7.37
N HIS A 31 -3.85 10.44 6.93
CA HIS A 31 -3.00 9.39 6.35
C HIS A 31 -2.79 8.22 7.31
N SER A 32 -2.44 8.48 8.57
CA SER A 32 -2.22 7.43 9.57
C SER A 32 -3.49 6.60 9.82
N MET A 33 -4.63 7.27 9.91
CA MET A 33 -5.92 6.60 10.11
C MET A 33 -6.27 5.71 8.91
N ILE A 34 -6.17 6.25 7.70
CA ILE A 34 -6.51 5.54 6.47
C ILE A 34 -5.60 4.32 6.25
N VAL A 35 -4.28 4.47 6.49
CA VAL A 35 -3.34 3.35 6.34
C VAL A 35 -3.64 2.27 7.36
N ARG A 36 -3.84 2.65 8.63
CA ARG A 36 -4.19 1.72 9.70
C ARG A 36 -5.48 0.96 9.40
N GLU A 37 -6.53 1.67 9.00
CA GLU A 37 -7.82 1.06 8.65
C GLU A 37 -7.68 0.11 7.46
N LEU A 38 -6.98 0.52 6.41
CA LEU A 38 -6.75 -0.33 5.24
C LEU A 38 -6.01 -1.62 5.61
N MET A 39 -4.95 -1.52 6.40
CA MET A 39 -4.17 -2.69 6.79
C MET A 39 -4.95 -3.63 7.72
N ASN A 40 -5.85 -3.09 8.55
CA ASN A 40 -6.68 -3.88 9.45
C ASN A 40 -7.93 -4.47 8.78
N CYS A 41 -8.30 -4.02 7.58
CA CYS A 41 -9.45 -4.56 6.84
C CYS A 41 -9.24 -6.01 6.34
N THR A 42 -8.00 -6.49 6.28
CA THR A 42 -7.68 -7.82 5.76
C THR A 42 -6.56 -8.46 6.55
N ASP A 43 -6.61 -9.77 6.66
CA ASP A 43 -5.51 -10.59 7.20
C ASP A 43 -4.58 -11.12 6.09
N ASP A 44 -4.86 -10.78 4.83
CA ASP A 44 -4.05 -11.17 3.69
C ASP A 44 -2.64 -10.55 3.75
N ASN A 45 -1.70 -11.17 3.07
CA ASN A 45 -0.39 -10.59 2.87
C ASN A 45 -0.49 -9.32 2.02
N LEU A 46 0.10 -8.24 2.50
CA LEU A 46 0.12 -6.98 1.78
C LEU A 46 1.50 -6.72 1.19
N VAL A 47 1.53 -6.25 -0.06
CA VAL A 47 2.69 -5.64 -0.68
C VAL A 47 2.33 -4.19 -0.97
N ILE A 48 3.03 -3.27 -0.36
CA ILE A 48 2.70 -1.85 -0.39
C ILE A 48 3.84 -1.07 -1.05
N ALA A 49 3.49 -0.16 -1.96
CA ALA A 49 4.41 0.83 -2.50
C ALA A 49 3.92 2.23 -2.14
N THR A 50 4.82 3.07 -1.66
CA THR A 50 4.52 4.48 -1.37
C THR A 50 5.41 5.39 -2.19
N ASN A 51 4.82 6.40 -2.80
CA ASN A 51 5.56 7.51 -3.41
C ASN A 51 6.22 8.35 -2.31
N THR A 52 7.33 8.99 -2.65
CA THR A 52 7.93 10.04 -1.82
C THR A 52 6.87 11.10 -1.49
N GLY A 53 6.73 11.42 -0.22
CA GLY A 53 5.75 12.38 0.28
C GLY A 53 5.60 12.29 1.79
N CYS A 54 4.65 13.04 2.36
CA CYS A 54 4.47 13.09 3.81
C CYS A 54 4.28 11.70 4.44
N LEU A 55 3.51 10.83 3.80
CA LEU A 55 3.30 9.48 4.32
C LEU A 55 4.60 8.68 4.34
N GLU A 56 5.38 8.72 3.28
CA GLU A 56 6.62 7.96 3.18
C GLU A 56 7.68 8.50 4.15
N VAL A 57 8.06 9.78 4.05
CA VAL A 57 9.17 10.36 4.84
C VAL A 57 8.91 10.34 6.35
N SER A 58 7.64 10.39 6.75
CA SER A 58 7.26 10.41 8.17
C SER A 58 7.14 9.02 8.80
N THR A 59 7.14 7.95 7.99
CA THR A 59 6.92 6.58 8.47
C THR A 59 8.14 5.68 8.32
N ALA A 60 9.22 6.19 7.72
CA ALA A 60 10.46 5.47 7.46
C ALA A 60 11.69 6.22 7.98
N VAL A 61 11.66 6.62 9.23
CA VAL A 61 12.80 7.32 9.86
C VAL A 61 13.85 6.30 10.25
N TYR A 62 14.92 6.22 9.45
CA TYR A 62 16.00 5.28 9.69
C TYR A 62 16.55 5.38 11.12
N PRO A 63 16.77 4.25 11.82
CA PRO A 63 16.68 2.86 11.36
C PRO A 63 15.30 2.21 11.56
N TYR A 64 14.27 2.98 11.84
CA TYR A 64 12.92 2.51 12.17
C TYR A 64 11.98 2.59 10.98
N THR A 65 10.91 1.79 11.02
CA THR A 65 9.78 1.87 10.10
C THR A 65 8.49 1.64 10.86
N SER A 66 7.41 2.29 10.43
CA SER A 66 6.06 2.06 10.98
C SER A 66 5.32 0.92 10.31
N TRP A 67 5.92 0.27 9.32
CA TRP A 67 5.26 -0.72 8.46
C TRP A 67 5.64 -2.14 8.86
N ASP A 68 4.70 -2.89 9.42
CA ASP A 68 4.83 -4.34 9.65
C ASP A 68 4.23 -5.12 8.47
N THR A 69 4.80 -4.90 7.29
CA THR A 69 4.40 -5.57 6.04
C THR A 69 5.50 -5.43 4.98
N SER A 70 5.34 -6.11 3.84
CA SER A 70 6.21 -5.89 2.69
C SER A 70 5.97 -4.50 2.10
N TRP A 71 6.88 -3.58 2.37
CA TRP A 71 6.76 -2.18 1.98
C TRP A 71 7.94 -1.72 1.14
N ILE A 72 7.64 -0.94 0.09
CA ILE A 72 8.62 -0.38 -0.84
C ILE A 72 8.47 1.13 -0.86
N HIS A 73 9.53 1.82 -0.45
CA HIS A 73 9.71 3.24 -0.71
C HIS A 73 10.19 3.44 -2.15
N ILE A 74 9.59 4.38 -2.88
CA ILE A 74 9.88 4.63 -4.28
C ILE A 74 9.90 6.14 -4.58
N GLY A 75 10.50 6.53 -5.71
CA GLY A 75 10.52 7.91 -6.17
C GLY A 75 9.13 8.53 -6.28
N PHE A 76 9.08 9.85 -6.30
CA PHE A 76 7.86 10.65 -6.17
C PHE A 76 6.74 10.25 -7.15
N GLU A 77 7.10 9.78 -8.35
CA GLU A 77 6.17 9.46 -9.44
C GLU A 77 5.82 7.96 -9.56
N ASN A 78 6.59 7.02 -8.94
CA ASN A 78 6.72 5.64 -9.45
C ASN A 78 5.89 4.59 -8.73
N ALA A 79 5.04 4.90 -7.74
CA ALA A 79 4.35 3.85 -6.97
C ALA A 79 3.51 2.92 -7.85
N ALA A 80 2.82 3.46 -8.86
CA ALA A 80 2.02 2.65 -9.78
C ALA A 80 2.88 1.69 -10.62
N SER A 81 4.05 2.14 -11.10
CA SER A 81 4.95 1.27 -11.86
C SER A 81 5.62 0.22 -10.99
N ALA A 82 6.05 0.60 -9.78
CA ALA A 82 6.66 -0.34 -8.83
C ALA A 82 5.70 -1.44 -8.41
N ILE A 83 4.46 -1.07 -8.03
CA ILE A 83 3.47 -2.05 -7.59
C ILE A 83 3.00 -2.95 -8.73
N SER A 84 2.85 -2.42 -9.95
CA SER A 84 2.51 -3.23 -11.12
C SER A 84 3.64 -4.21 -11.50
N GLY A 85 4.89 -3.80 -11.30
CA GLY A 85 6.05 -4.70 -11.46
C GLY A 85 6.07 -5.82 -10.43
N ALA A 86 5.78 -5.50 -9.16
CA ALA A 86 5.68 -6.49 -8.08
C ALA A 86 4.55 -7.50 -8.35
N GLU A 87 3.39 -7.03 -8.77
CA GLU A 87 2.24 -7.85 -9.14
C GLU A 87 2.56 -8.77 -10.34
N ALA A 88 3.16 -8.22 -11.38
CA ALA A 88 3.57 -9.00 -12.55
C ALA A 88 4.60 -10.08 -12.19
N MET A 89 5.59 -9.75 -11.34
CA MET A 89 6.55 -10.71 -10.81
C MET A 89 5.86 -11.82 -10.01
N TYR A 90 4.94 -11.47 -9.12
CA TYR A 90 4.17 -12.44 -8.34
C TYR A 90 3.42 -13.41 -9.24
N LYS A 91 2.67 -12.90 -10.24
CA LYS A 91 1.96 -13.72 -11.23
C LYS A 91 2.92 -14.63 -12.02
N ALA A 92 4.07 -14.10 -12.42
CA ALA A 92 5.08 -14.89 -13.15
C ALA A 92 5.64 -16.03 -12.28
N ARG A 93 5.97 -15.75 -11.01
CA ARG A 93 6.46 -16.76 -10.06
C ARG A 93 5.39 -17.80 -9.74
N LYS A 94 4.12 -17.39 -9.61
CA LYS A 94 3.00 -18.32 -9.41
C LYS A 94 2.87 -19.29 -10.59
N ARG A 95 2.91 -18.79 -11.83
CA ARG A 95 2.89 -19.66 -13.04
C ARG A 95 4.08 -20.61 -13.12
N LYS A 96 5.26 -20.20 -12.65
CA LYS A 96 6.47 -21.02 -12.63
C LYS A 96 6.54 -22.01 -11.46
N GLY A 97 5.60 -21.97 -10.51
CA GLY A 97 5.62 -22.81 -9.31
C GLY A 97 6.78 -22.49 -8.36
N THR A 98 7.31 -21.27 -8.37
CA THR A 98 8.46 -20.87 -7.55
C THR A 98 8.08 -20.05 -6.31
N LEU A 99 6.79 -19.89 -6.05
CA LEU A 99 6.31 -19.31 -4.80
C LEU A 99 6.43 -20.32 -3.67
N LYS A 100 6.79 -19.82 -2.49
CA LYS A 100 6.92 -20.64 -1.28
C LYS A 100 5.54 -21.13 -0.80
N ASP A 101 4.53 -20.26 -0.93
CA ASP A 101 3.13 -20.54 -0.66
C ASP A 101 2.28 -19.94 -1.79
N PRO A 102 1.93 -20.74 -2.82
CA PRO A 102 1.19 -20.25 -3.99
C PRO A 102 -0.28 -19.97 -3.70
N ASP A 103 -0.82 -20.49 -2.59
CA ASP A 103 -2.24 -20.35 -2.22
C ASP A 103 -2.48 -19.21 -1.22
N ALA A 104 -1.43 -18.69 -0.60
CA ALA A 104 -1.54 -17.53 0.28
C ALA A 104 -2.04 -16.31 -0.50
N PRO A 105 -3.13 -15.67 -0.06
CA PRO A 105 -3.64 -14.47 -0.70
C PRO A 105 -2.66 -13.31 -0.52
N VAL A 106 -2.39 -12.61 -1.61
CA VAL A 106 -1.54 -11.41 -1.62
C VAL A 106 -2.30 -10.27 -2.26
N LYS A 107 -2.32 -9.11 -1.59
CA LYS A 107 -2.91 -7.87 -2.09
C LYS A 107 -1.82 -6.85 -2.37
N PHE A 108 -1.96 -6.15 -3.48
CA PHE A 108 -1.04 -5.12 -3.91
C PHE A 108 -1.69 -3.74 -3.72
N VAL A 109 -1.01 -2.86 -3.01
CA VAL A 109 -1.53 -1.53 -2.69
C VAL A 109 -0.46 -0.48 -2.98
N ALA A 110 -0.87 0.59 -3.64
CA ALA A 110 -0.03 1.77 -3.83
C ALA A 110 -0.65 2.99 -3.15
N PHE A 111 0.17 3.76 -2.47
CA PHE A 111 -0.22 5.06 -1.94
C PHE A 111 0.50 6.17 -2.71
N GLY A 112 -0.27 7.12 -3.21
CA GLY A 112 0.26 8.32 -3.87
C GLY A 112 -0.36 9.58 -3.28
N GLY A 113 0.40 10.67 -3.24
CA GLY A 113 -0.13 12.01 -2.99
C GLY A 113 -0.81 12.57 -4.24
N ASP A 114 -1.33 13.79 -4.13
CA ASP A 114 -1.98 14.46 -5.26
C ASP A 114 -0.99 14.80 -6.39
N GLY A 115 0.12 15.44 -6.08
CA GLY A 115 1.14 15.77 -7.08
C GLY A 115 1.77 14.55 -7.72
N SER A 116 2.07 13.52 -6.94
CA SER A 116 2.59 12.26 -7.44
C SER A 116 1.59 11.46 -8.28
N THR A 117 0.30 11.73 -8.15
CA THR A 117 -0.75 11.01 -8.85
C THR A 117 -1.25 11.77 -10.07
N TYR A 118 -1.59 13.07 -9.90
CA TYR A 118 -2.27 13.85 -10.94
C TYR A 118 -1.32 14.64 -11.83
N ASP A 119 -0.05 14.75 -11.43
CA ASP A 119 0.98 15.44 -12.20
C ASP A 119 2.05 14.44 -12.67
N ILE A 120 3.21 14.43 -12.03
CA ILE A 120 4.39 13.69 -12.50
C ILE A 120 4.19 12.16 -12.57
N GLY A 121 3.36 11.59 -11.70
CA GLY A 121 3.09 10.14 -11.67
C GLY A 121 1.92 9.68 -12.50
N PHE A 122 1.16 10.59 -13.12
CA PHE A 122 -0.05 10.25 -13.86
C PHE A 122 0.23 9.26 -15.01
N GLN A 123 1.29 9.44 -15.76
CA GLN A 123 1.70 8.55 -16.85
C GLN A 123 1.89 7.10 -16.39
N TRP A 124 2.47 6.90 -15.21
CA TRP A 124 2.72 5.56 -14.66
C TRP A 124 1.45 4.89 -14.20
N LEU A 125 0.56 5.66 -13.59
CA LEU A 125 -0.77 5.17 -13.18
C LEU A 125 -1.61 4.84 -14.40
N SER A 126 -1.68 5.73 -15.39
CA SER A 126 -2.39 5.49 -16.65
C SER A 126 -1.92 4.23 -17.35
N GLY A 127 -0.61 4.05 -17.49
CA GLY A 127 -0.05 2.86 -18.10
C GLY A 127 -0.29 1.57 -17.29
N ALA A 128 -0.32 1.64 -15.96
CA ALA A 128 -0.64 0.49 -15.13
C ALA A 128 -2.12 0.07 -15.26
N VAL A 129 -3.03 1.05 -15.29
CA VAL A 129 -4.47 0.81 -15.51
C VAL A 129 -4.72 0.26 -16.90
N GLU A 130 -4.11 0.83 -17.94
CA GLU A 130 -4.22 0.35 -19.33
C GLU A 130 -3.80 -1.13 -19.46
N ARG A 131 -2.73 -1.53 -18.78
CA ARG A 131 -2.26 -2.92 -18.78
C ARG A 131 -3.10 -3.87 -17.92
N GLY A 132 -4.10 -3.37 -17.19
CA GLY A 132 -4.98 -4.20 -16.37
C GLY A 132 -4.29 -4.87 -15.18
N HIS A 133 -3.33 -4.21 -14.56
CA HIS A 133 -2.70 -4.70 -13.33
C HIS A 133 -3.70 -4.71 -12.15
N ASP A 134 -3.65 -5.76 -11.35
CA ASP A 134 -4.54 -5.95 -10.20
C ASP A 134 -3.92 -5.40 -8.91
N PHE A 135 -4.20 -4.15 -8.62
CA PHE A 135 -3.78 -3.48 -7.38
C PHE A 135 -4.78 -2.38 -6.98
N THR A 136 -4.75 -2.03 -5.72
CA THR A 136 -5.50 -0.88 -5.20
C THR A 136 -4.58 0.34 -5.18
N TYR A 137 -5.01 1.45 -5.79
CA TYR A 137 -4.31 2.72 -5.71
C TYR A 137 -5.07 3.68 -4.80
N LYS A 138 -4.44 4.08 -3.71
CA LYS A 138 -5.01 5.02 -2.74
C LYS A 138 -4.37 6.39 -2.92
N ILE A 139 -5.20 7.38 -3.27
CA ILE A 139 -4.75 8.76 -3.38
C ILE A 139 -5.01 9.44 -2.05
N GLY A 140 -3.96 9.94 -1.42
CA GLY A 140 -4.02 10.70 -0.19
C GLY A 140 -3.65 12.16 -0.44
N ARG A 141 -4.47 13.09 0.04
CA ARG A 141 -4.14 14.50 0.09
C ARG A 141 -4.29 14.98 1.52
N ALA A 142 -3.20 15.50 2.09
CA ALA A 142 -3.29 16.28 3.32
C ALA A 142 -3.82 17.66 2.95
N HIS A 143 -4.99 18.00 3.47
CA HIS A 143 -5.45 19.38 3.47
C HIS A 143 -5.12 20.00 4.82
N VAL A 144 -4.44 21.10 4.76
CA VAL A 144 -4.33 22.03 5.87
C VAL A 144 -5.52 22.98 5.80
#